data_555fb4859ad3af023c63c895d6d7b2de
#
_entry.id   555fb4859ad3af023c63c895d6d7b2de
#
_cell.length_a   1.000
_cell.length_b   1.000
_cell.length_c   1.000
_cell.angle_alpha   90.00
_cell.angle_beta   90.00
_cell.angle_gamma   90.00
#
_symmetry.space_group_name_H-M   'P 1'
#
loop_
_entity.id
_entity.type
_entity.pdbx_description
1 polymer ?
#
loop_
_entity_poly.entity_id
_entity_poly.type
_entity_poly.pdbx_seq_one_letter_code
_entity_poly.pdbx_strand_id
1 'polypeptide(L)'
;RVPEDSALLTWWDYGYAITDATGLATFHDGGGQTSPKTYFIARGLIGSDPDELYEITQYLATEGNRGIAENNISPEALIKAVREPKHKPWDPIYLFFTADMTGKFGAISKLGSWDIENGGSKPSIYQYLACNKFTNKEMTCRGAKIDLQKGFINDQLTLKRIVFVRNGQVLQEQKFGHKRGLTLQLIINGKNIVEVQLIDEGVFRSNYNQMFMLGRYRKDLYEETF
;
A
#
# COMPACT_ATOMS: atom_id res chain seq x y z
N ARG A 1 -13.02 -3.20 -19.05
CA ARG A 1 -12.90 -4.66 -19.10
C ARG A 1 -11.42 -4.99 -19.24
N VAL A 2 -10.90 -5.81 -18.37
CA VAL A 2 -9.51 -6.28 -18.43
C VAL A 2 -9.40 -7.32 -19.53
N PRO A 3 -8.40 -7.27 -20.45
CA PRO A 3 -8.16 -8.30 -21.46
C PRO A 3 -7.94 -9.69 -20.85
N GLU A 4 -8.33 -10.76 -21.59
CA GLU A 4 -8.28 -12.14 -21.08
C GLU A 4 -6.85 -12.68 -20.88
N ASP A 5 -5.87 -12.13 -21.58
CA ASP A 5 -4.44 -12.45 -21.48
C ASP A 5 -3.69 -11.63 -20.42
N SER A 6 -4.41 -10.85 -19.63
CA SER A 6 -3.81 -10.01 -18.58
C SER A 6 -3.46 -10.80 -17.33
N ALA A 7 -2.47 -10.29 -16.59
CA ALA A 7 -2.10 -10.79 -15.27
C ALA A 7 -2.31 -9.72 -14.20
N LEU A 8 -2.69 -10.16 -12.99
CA LEU A 8 -2.95 -9.26 -11.88
C LEU A 8 -1.92 -9.42 -10.77
N LEU A 9 -1.36 -8.29 -10.32
CA LEU A 9 -0.58 -8.19 -9.11
C LEU A 9 -1.48 -7.67 -7.99
N THR A 10 -1.66 -8.48 -6.97
CA THR A 10 -2.45 -8.16 -5.78
C THR A 10 -1.86 -8.82 -4.55
N TRP A 11 -2.40 -8.57 -3.38
CA TRP A 11 -2.06 -9.32 -2.18
C TRP A 11 -2.63 -10.74 -2.25
N TRP A 12 -1.91 -11.73 -1.72
CA TRP A 12 -2.17 -13.17 -1.88
C TRP A 12 -3.58 -13.63 -1.49
N ASP A 13 -4.24 -12.93 -0.57
CA ASP A 13 -5.61 -13.25 -0.11
C ASP A 13 -6.64 -13.27 -1.26
N TYR A 14 -6.39 -12.54 -2.34
CA TYR A 14 -7.35 -12.37 -3.43
C TYR A 14 -7.05 -13.25 -4.64
N GLY A 15 -5.85 -13.85 -4.71
CA GLY A 15 -5.38 -14.57 -5.89
C GLY A 15 -6.34 -15.65 -6.36
N TYR A 16 -6.71 -16.59 -5.50
CA TYR A 16 -7.65 -17.67 -5.86
C TYR A 16 -9.03 -17.14 -6.26
N ALA A 17 -9.57 -16.18 -5.50
CA ALA A 17 -10.89 -15.63 -5.79
C ALA A 17 -10.93 -14.92 -7.15
N ILE A 18 -9.87 -14.21 -7.51
CA ILE A 18 -9.75 -13.56 -8.81
C ILE A 18 -9.65 -14.60 -9.92
N THR A 19 -8.76 -15.57 -9.78
CA THR A 19 -8.58 -16.64 -10.79
C THR A 19 -9.85 -17.43 -11.01
N ASP A 20 -10.55 -17.81 -9.93
CA ASP A 20 -11.80 -18.56 -10.01
C ASP A 20 -12.93 -17.74 -10.65
N ALA A 21 -13.05 -16.48 -10.29
CA ALA A 21 -14.13 -15.62 -10.80
C ALA A 21 -13.91 -15.09 -12.22
N THR A 22 -12.66 -14.97 -12.67
CA THR A 22 -12.34 -14.25 -13.92
C THR A 22 -11.55 -15.07 -14.94
N GLY A 23 -10.88 -16.14 -14.51
CA GLY A 23 -9.93 -16.90 -15.32
C GLY A 23 -8.57 -16.20 -15.52
N LEU A 24 -8.39 -14.97 -14.99
CA LEU A 24 -7.15 -14.22 -15.14
C LEU A 24 -6.04 -14.78 -14.24
N ALA A 25 -4.80 -14.69 -14.74
CA ALA A 25 -3.64 -15.07 -13.96
C ALA A 25 -3.37 -14.07 -12.81
N THR A 26 -2.94 -14.59 -11.66
CA THR A 26 -2.46 -13.78 -10.55
C THR A 26 -1.03 -14.17 -10.19
N PHE A 27 -0.19 -13.18 -9.85
CA PHE A 27 1.20 -13.45 -9.43
C PHE A 27 1.29 -14.07 -8.04
N HIS A 28 0.26 -13.90 -7.23
CA HIS A 28 0.31 -14.27 -5.82
C HIS A 28 -1.05 -14.74 -5.31
N ASP A 29 -1.05 -15.92 -4.73
CA ASP A 29 -2.22 -16.58 -4.14
C ASP A 29 -1.88 -17.25 -2.80
N GLY A 30 -2.85 -17.88 -2.16
CA GLY A 30 -2.67 -18.56 -0.89
C GLY A 30 -1.66 -19.71 -0.92
N GLY A 31 -1.44 -20.35 -2.08
CA GLY A 31 -0.40 -21.37 -2.27
C GLY A 31 1.02 -20.79 -2.31
N GLY A 32 1.14 -19.56 -2.77
CA GLY A 32 2.42 -18.84 -2.89
C GLY A 32 2.81 -17.98 -1.70
N GLN A 33 2.02 -17.93 -0.63
CA GLN A 33 2.20 -16.99 0.49
C GLN A 33 3.52 -17.13 1.26
N THR A 34 4.20 -18.26 1.18
CA THR A 34 5.50 -18.51 1.82
C THR A 34 6.68 -18.35 0.86
N SER A 35 6.44 -17.99 -0.38
CA SER A 35 7.48 -17.80 -1.38
C SER A 35 8.17 -16.45 -1.27
N PRO A 36 9.40 -16.27 -1.78
CA PRO A 36 10.06 -14.97 -1.85
C PRO A 36 9.25 -13.90 -2.59
N LYS A 37 8.33 -14.28 -3.48
CA LYS A 37 7.40 -13.34 -4.13
C LYS A 37 6.63 -12.50 -3.13
N THR A 38 6.21 -13.10 -2.01
CA THR A 38 5.46 -12.40 -0.96
C THR A 38 6.22 -11.19 -0.42
N TYR A 39 7.54 -11.37 -0.20
CA TYR A 39 8.40 -10.26 0.22
C TYR A 39 8.43 -9.14 -0.82
N PHE A 40 8.68 -9.46 -2.10
CA PHE A 40 8.78 -8.44 -3.14
C PHE A 40 7.47 -7.71 -3.39
N ILE A 41 6.34 -8.43 -3.43
CA ILE A 41 5.02 -7.81 -3.57
C ILE A 41 4.74 -6.90 -2.37
N ALA A 42 4.96 -7.39 -1.14
CA ALA A 42 4.79 -6.59 0.06
C ALA A 42 5.71 -5.35 0.04
N ARG A 43 6.99 -5.51 -0.35
CA ARG A 43 7.96 -4.41 -0.47
C ARG A 43 7.50 -3.36 -1.48
N GLY A 44 7.03 -3.78 -2.65
CA GLY A 44 6.48 -2.86 -3.65
C GLY A 44 5.27 -2.08 -3.12
N LEU A 45 4.38 -2.75 -2.37
CA LEU A 45 3.19 -2.11 -1.81
C LEU A 45 3.51 -1.09 -0.71
N ILE A 46 4.45 -1.40 0.19
CA ILE A 46 4.82 -0.51 1.30
C ILE A 46 5.90 0.51 0.93
N GLY A 47 6.65 0.28 -0.15
CA GLY A 47 7.66 1.19 -0.66
C GLY A 47 7.05 2.55 -1.02
N SER A 48 7.87 3.59 -0.99
CA SER A 48 7.48 4.95 -1.41
C SER A 48 8.00 5.31 -2.79
N ASP A 49 8.64 4.37 -3.45
CA ASP A 49 9.20 4.52 -4.79
C ASP A 49 8.33 3.78 -5.80
N PRO A 50 7.61 4.49 -6.68
CA PRO A 50 6.80 3.86 -7.71
C PRO A 50 7.64 3.18 -8.80
N ASP A 51 8.90 3.56 -9.00
CA ASP A 51 9.81 2.88 -9.92
C ASP A 51 10.16 1.49 -9.38
N GLU A 52 10.45 1.35 -8.08
CA GLU A 52 10.70 0.04 -7.46
C GLU A 52 9.48 -0.89 -7.58
N LEU A 53 8.26 -0.39 -7.36
CA LEU A 53 7.04 -1.19 -7.57
C LEU A 53 6.90 -1.63 -9.03
N TYR A 54 7.18 -0.74 -9.97
CA TYR A 54 7.15 -1.04 -11.39
C TYR A 54 8.16 -2.12 -11.77
N GLU A 55 9.41 -2.00 -11.33
CA GLU A 55 10.49 -2.97 -11.56
C GLU A 55 10.16 -4.35 -10.98
N ILE A 56 9.66 -4.40 -9.73
CA ILE A 56 9.18 -5.63 -9.11
C ILE A 56 8.09 -6.27 -9.95
N THR A 57 7.13 -5.49 -10.42
CA THR A 57 6.01 -5.98 -11.23
C THR A 57 6.51 -6.56 -12.55
N GLN A 58 7.41 -5.86 -13.25
CA GLN A 58 8.02 -6.33 -14.49
C GLN A 58 8.80 -7.63 -14.29
N TYR A 59 9.63 -7.69 -13.23
CA TYR A 59 10.41 -8.88 -12.91
C TYR A 59 9.54 -10.10 -12.61
N LEU A 60 8.51 -9.93 -11.77
CA LEU A 60 7.60 -11.04 -11.44
C LEU A 60 6.82 -11.54 -12.65
N ALA A 61 6.49 -10.66 -13.58
CA ALA A 61 5.78 -11.02 -14.80
C ALA A 61 6.65 -11.79 -15.80
N THR A 62 7.94 -11.53 -15.85
CA THR A 62 8.84 -12.12 -16.84
C THR A 62 9.65 -13.29 -16.30
N GLU A 63 10.18 -13.15 -15.09
CA GLU A 63 11.08 -14.14 -14.48
C GLU A 63 10.36 -15.00 -13.42
N GLY A 64 9.43 -14.43 -12.70
CA GLY A 64 8.57 -15.12 -11.74
C GLY A 64 9.31 -15.93 -10.68
N ASN A 65 8.72 -17.05 -10.30
CA ASN A 65 9.32 -17.98 -9.33
C ASN A 65 10.60 -18.63 -9.86
N ARG A 66 10.70 -18.86 -11.17
CA ARG A 66 11.85 -19.46 -11.79
C ARG A 66 13.06 -18.53 -11.69
N GLY A 67 12.89 -17.26 -12.04
CA GLY A 67 13.96 -16.26 -11.92
C GLY A 67 14.43 -16.07 -10.48
N ILE A 68 13.51 -16.10 -9.50
CA ILE A 68 13.86 -16.07 -8.09
C ILE A 68 14.70 -17.29 -7.68
N ALA A 69 14.32 -18.49 -8.14
CA ALA A 69 15.04 -19.73 -7.82
C ALA A 69 16.42 -19.81 -8.48
N GLU A 70 16.53 -19.38 -9.74
CA GLU A 70 17.78 -19.40 -10.51
C GLU A 70 18.77 -18.34 -10.03
N ASN A 71 18.30 -17.20 -9.53
CA ASN A 71 19.12 -16.13 -8.96
C ASN A 71 19.40 -16.30 -7.46
N ASN A 72 19.22 -17.50 -6.91
CA ASN A 72 19.43 -17.81 -5.49
C ASN A 72 20.93 -17.85 -5.12
N ILE A 73 21.68 -16.81 -5.50
CA ILE A 73 23.11 -16.68 -5.24
C ILE A 73 23.33 -15.93 -3.93
N SER A 74 22.65 -14.80 -3.77
CA SER A 74 22.59 -14.03 -2.52
C SER A 74 21.35 -13.12 -2.52
N PRO A 75 20.87 -12.67 -1.34
CA PRO A 75 19.78 -11.70 -1.24
C PRO A 75 20.04 -10.42 -2.03
N GLU A 76 21.27 -9.92 -2.00
CA GLU A 76 21.67 -8.68 -2.69
C GLU A 76 21.62 -8.87 -4.21
N ALA A 77 22.09 -10.01 -4.72
CA ALA A 77 22.04 -10.34 -6.14
C ALA A 77 20.60 -10.43 -6.63
N LEU A 78 19.70 -11.02 -5.83
CA LEU A 78 18.28 -11.10 -6.14
C LEU A 78 17.60 -9.72 -6.13
N ILE A 79 17.88 -8.88 -5.13
CA ILE A 79 17.38 -7.51 -5.08
C ILE A 79 17.83 -6.71 -6.31
N LYS A 80 19.11 -6.88 -6.70
CA LYS A 80 19.63 -6.24 -7.91
C LYS A 80 18.93 -6.74 -9.17
N ALA A 81 18.75 -8.05 -9.31
CA ALA A 81 18.07 -8.65 -10.47
C ALA A 81 16.62 -8.17 -10.60
N VAL A 82 15.90 -8.00 -9.48
CA VAL A 82 14.53 -7.48 -9.44
C VAL A 82 14.48 -6.03 -9.90
N ARG A 83 15.47 -5.21 -9.56
CA ARG A 83 15.58 -3.80 -9.95
C ARG A 83 16.05 -3.58 -11.39
N GLU A 84 16.66 -4.59 -11.99
CA GLU A 84 17.17 -4.54 -13.35
C GLU A 84 16.55 -5.68 -14.19
N PRO A 85 15.23 -5.71 -14.43
CA PRO A 85 14.58 -6.78 -15.17
C PRO A 85 15.08 -6.84 -16.60
N LYS A 86 15.52 -8.05 -17.02
CA LYS A 86 16.12 -8.27 -18.33
C LYS A 86 15.10 -8.24 -19.46
N HIS A 87 13.86 -8.54 -19.15
CA HIS A 87 12.79 -8.68 -20.12
C HIS A 87 11.62 -7.75 -19.74
N LYS A 88 10.81 -7.42 -20.76
CA LYS A 88 9.53 -6.74 -20.55
C LYS A 88 8.41 -7.76 -20.81
N PRO A 89 7.34 -7.74 -20.01
CA PRO A 89 6.18 -8.58 -20.27
C PRO A 89 5.53 -8.21 -21.60
N TRP A 90 4.95 -9.19 -22.28
CA TRP A 90 4.21 -9.01 -23.53
C TRP A 90 2.78 -8.58 -23.25
N ASP A 91 2.19 -9.15 -22.19
CA ASP A 91 0.79 -8.96 -21.84
C ASP A 91 0.62 -7.86 -20.80
N PRO A 92 -0.54 -7.18 -20.79
CA PRO A 92 -0.82 -6.14 -19.81
C PRO A 92 -0.82 -6.68 -18.37
N ILE A 93 -0.25 -5.90 -17.45
CA ILE A 93 -0.26 -6.20 -16.03
C ILE A 93 -1.10 -5.17 -15.31
N TYR A 94 -1.98 -5.64 -14.45
CA TYR A 94 -2.83 -4.79 -13.63
C TYR A 94 -2.45 -4.90 -12.16
N LEU A 95 -2.37 -3.76 -11.49
CA LEU A 95 -2.32 -3.69 -10.03
C LEU A 95 -3.76 -3.69 -9.53
N PHE A 96 -4.11 -4.68 -8.73
CA PHE A 96 -5.46 -4.79 -8.16
C PHE A 96 -5.41 -4.48 -6.67
N PHE A 97 -6.00 -3.36 -6.29
CA PHE A 97 -6.09 -2.89 -4.92
C PHE A 97 -7.52 -2.96 -4.40
N THR A 98 -7.68 -3.28 -3.13
CA THR A 98 -8.98 -3.28 -2.45
C THR A 98 -8.89 -2.52 -1.13
N ALA A 99 -10.01 -1.97 -0.67
CA ALA A 99 -10.09 -1.31 0.63
C ALA A 99 -9.77 -2.26 1.80
N ASP A 100 -10.10 -3.55 1.65
CA ASP A 100 -9.82 -4.59 2.65
C ASP A 100 -8.31 -4.81 2.89
N MET A 101 -7.45 -4.48 1.93
CA MET A 101 -5.99 -4.52 2.12
C MET A 101 -5.52 -3.58 3.23
N THR A 102 -6.28 -2.54 3.55
CA THR A 102 -5.98 -1.66 4.67
C THR A 102 -5.95 -2.43 5.99
N GLY A 103 -6.91 -3.34 6.20
CA GLY A 103 -6.95 -4.22 7.39
C GLY A 103 -5.80 -5.22 7.46
N LYS A 104 -5.18 -5.53 6.31
CA LYS A 104 -4.04 -6.46 6.18
C LYS A 104 -2.69 -5.75 6.17
N PHE A 105 -2.69 -4.42 6.15
CA PHE A 105 -1.48 -3.64 5.94
C PHE A 105 -0.39 -3.88 7.01
N GLY A 106 -0.77 -4.25 8.23
CA GLY A 106 0.18 -4.65 9.26
C GLY A 106 1.02 -5.88 8.87
N ALA A 107 0.38 -6.90 8.29
CA ALA A 107 1.08 -8.09 7.78
C ALA A 107 1.90 -7.76 6.52
N ILE A 108 1.34 -6.99 5.59
CA ILE A 108 2.03 -6.53 4.38
C ILE A 108 3.29 -5.74 4.77
N SER A 109 3.16 -4.80 5.70
CA SER A 109 4.27 -3.98 6.18
C SER A 109 5.35 -4.80 6.88
N LYS A 110 4.96 -5.77 7.71
CA LYS A 110 5.92 -6.65 8.39
C LYS A 110 6.76 -7.44 7.39
N LEU A 111 6.16 -7.97 6.34
CA LEU A 111 6.86 -8.76 5.32
C LEU A 111 7.71 -7.88 4.40
N GLY A 112 7.15 -6.80 3.87
CA GLY A 112 7.84 -5.93 2.91
C GLY A 112 8.95 -5.07 3.51
N SER A 113 8.93 -4.83 4.83
CA SER A 113 10.01 -4.13 5.55
C SER A 113 11.06 -5.05 6.15
N TRP A 114 11.00 -6.35 5.85
CA TRP A 114 11.97 -7.31 6.36
C TRP A 114 13.38 -6.94 5.91
N ASP A 115 14.29 -6.81 6.87
CA ASP A 115 15.71 -6.64 6.60
C ASP A 115 16.33 -8.01 6.31
N ILE A 116 16.72 -8.22 5.07
CA ILE A 116 17.23 -9.51 4.60
C ILE A 116 18.62 -9.81 5.17
N GLU A 117 19.43 -8.77 5.43
CA GLU A 117 20.79 -8.92 5.93
C GLU A 117 20.83 -9.12 7.45
N ASN A 118 20.08 -8.31 8.18
CA ASN A 118 20.15 -8.28 9.65
C ASN A 118 18.97 -8.97 10.33
N GLY A 119 17.94 -9.31 9.58
CA GLY A 119 16.68 -9.84 10.10
C GLY A 119 15.82 -8.78 10.78
N GLY A 120 14.54 -9.10 10.94
CA GLY A 120 13.58 -8.20 11.58
C GLY A 120 12.86 -7.27 10.60
N SER A 121 11.78 -6.65 11.08
CA SER A 121 10.95 -5.74 10.30
C SER A 121 10.72 -4.43 11.05
N LYS A 122 10.45 -3.37 10.31
CA LYS A 122 10.08 -2.08 10.90
C LYS A 122 8.59 -2.08 11.21
N PRO A 123 8.18 -1.76 12.47
CA PRO A 123 6.77 -1.62 12.79
C PRO A 123 6.18 -0.42 12.03
N SER A 124 4.96 -0.59 11.57
CA SER A 124 4.18 0.50 10.97
C SER A 124 2.91 0.73 11.76
N ILE A 125 2.44 1.97 11.76
CA ILE A 125 1.18 2.35 12.39
C ILE A 125 0.15 2.51 11.29
N TYR A 126 -0.81 1.59 11.27
CA TYR A 126 -2.05 1.67 10.50
C TYR A 126 -3.20 1.30 11.42
N GLN A 127 -3.93 2.30 11.88
CA GLN A 127 -4.97 2.11 12.89
C GLN A 127 -6.28 2.76 12.48
N TYR A 128 -7.36 1.98 12.54
CA TYR A 128 -8.72 2.49 12.43
C TYR A 128 -9.17 3.10 13.75
N LEU A 129 -9.74 4.29 13.67
CA LEU A 129 -10.30 4.97 14.83
C LEU A 129 -11.83 5.00 14.73
N ALA A 130 -12.52 4.44 15.72
CA ALA A 130 -13.95 4.60 15.88
C ALA A 130 -14.23 5.95 16.53
N CYS A 131 -14.79 6.88 15.77
CA CYS A 131 -15.05 8.24 16.19
C CYS A 131 -16.55 8.52 16.27
N ASN A 132 -17.00 9.30 17.24
CA ASN A 132 -18.41 9.53 17.52
C ASN A 132 -18.80 11.02 17.61
N LYS A 133 -17.86 11.93 17.65
CA LYS A 133 -18.11 13.38 17.67
C LYS A 133 -17.19 14.08 16.69
N PHE A 134 -17.78 14.92 15.87
CA PHE A 134 -17.06 15.68 14.85
C PHE A 134 -17.50 17.13 14.92
N THR A 135 -16.56 18.02 15.03
CA THR A 135 -16.74 19.46 14.84
C THR A 135 -15.65 19.96 13.90
N ASN A 136 -15.71 21.21 13.48
CA ASN A 136 -14.64 21.84 12.69
C ASN A 136 -13.35 22.12 13.50
N LYS A 137 -13.36 21.88 14.80
CA LYS A 137 -12.21 22.11 15.69
C LYS A 137 -11.63 20.83 16.27
N GLU A 138 -12.48 19.88 16.56
CA GLU A 138 -12.10 18.67 17.28
C GLU A 138 -12.94 17.46 16.89
N MET A 139 -12.36 16.27 17.09
CA MET A 139 -13.08 15.01 17.02
C MET A 139 -12.74 14.14 18.23
N THR A 140 -13.65 13.24 18.58
CA THR A 140 -13.45 12.28 19.68
C THR A 140 -13.55 10.86 19.14
N CYS A 141 -12.51 10.04 19.37
CA CYS A 141 -12.38 8.69 18.87
C CYS A 141 -11.97 7.77 20.01
N ARG A 142 -12.85 6.85 20.45
CA ARG A 142 -12.57 5.87 21.54
C ARG A 142 -11.85 6.46 22.75
N GLY A 143 -12.31 7.65 23.21
CA GLY A 143 -11.71 8.34 24.36
C GLY A 143 -10.47 9.21 24.05
N ALA A 144 -9.98 9.18 22.82
CA ALA A 144 -8.97 10.12 22.37
C ALA A 144 -9.62 11.38 21.82
N LYS A 145 -9.15 12.53 22.27
CA LYS A 145 -9.53 13.85 21.75
C LYS A 145 -8.50 14.29 20.71
N ILE A 146 -8.96 14.62 19.52
CA ILE A 146 -8.11 15.07 18.42
C ILE A 146 -8.42 16.55 18.14
N ASP A 147 -7.45 17.42 18.34
CA ASP A 147 -7.52 18.83 17.97
C ASP A 147 -7.16 18.97 16.48
N LEU A 148 -8.18 19.28 15.66
CA LEU A 148 -8.03 19.41 14.21
C LEU A 148 -7.44 20.76 13.80
N GLN A 149 -7.36 21.74 14.69
CA GLN A 149 -6.77 23.04 14.41
C GLN A 149 -5.27 23.07 14.71
N LYS A 150 -4.87 22.48 15.82
CA LYS A 150 -3.48 22.46 16.28
C LYS A 150 -2.72 21.20 15.90
N GLY A 151 -3.42 20.12 15.51
CA GLY A 151 -2.83 18.85 15.12
C GLY A 151 -2.27 18.05 16.31
N PHE A 152 -3.08 17.86 17.37
CA PHE A 152 -2.71 17.05 18.54
C PHE A 152 -3.74 15.98 18.82
N ILE A 153 -3.28 14.86 19.35
CA ILE A 153 -4.11 13.79 19.94
C ILE A 153 -3.82 13.79 21.44
N ASN A 154 -4.85 14.04 22.27
CA ASN A 154 -4.76 14.14 23.73
C ASN A 154 -3.64 15.07 24.22
N ASP A 155 -3.33 16.15 23.48
CA ASP A 155 -2.26 17.10 23.75
C ASP A 155 -0.84 16.47 23.88
N GLN A 156 -0.68 15.21 23.48
CA GLN A 156 0.58 14.44 23.62
C GLN A 156 1.19 14.03 22.29
N LEU A 157 0.39 13.45 21.40
CA LEU A 157 0.84 12.99 20.09
C LEU A 157 0.56 14.05 19.04
N THR A 158 1.54 14.30 18.19
CA THR A 158 1.42 15.28 17.10
C THR A 158 0.88 14.66 15.83
N LEU A 159 0.06 15.39 15.11
CA LEU A 159 -0.27 15.13 13.72
C LEU A 159 0.62 15.97 12.82
N LYS A 160 1.18 15.34 11.80
CA LYS A 160 1.91 16.03 10.74
C LYS A 160 0.94 16.64 9.73
N ARG A 161 -0.16 15.92 9.48
CA ARG A 161 -1.23 16.35 8.56
C ARG A 161 -2.56 15.67 8.83
N ILE A 162 -3.60 16.30 8.29
CA ILE A 162 -4.93 15.72 8.10
C ILE A 162 -5.21 15.69 6.60
N VAL A 163 -5.69 14.57 6.09
CA VAL A 163 -6.05 14.39 4.67
C VAL A 163 -7.49 13.95 4.57
N PHE A 164 -8.27 14.68 3.80
CA PHE A 164 -9.66 14.35 3.48
C PHE A 164 -9.70 13.67 2.11
N VAL A 165 -10.22 12.45 2.06
CA VAL A 165 -10.24 11.62 0.86
C VAL A 165 -11.66 11.25 0.49
N ARG A 166 -12.00 11.34 -0.79
CA ARG A 166 -13.26 10.87 -1.36
C ARG A 166 -12.99 10.15 -2.67
N ASN A 167 -13.50 8.92 -2.81
CA ASN A 167 -13.37 8.13 -4.04
C ASN A 167 -11.92 8.08 -4.57
N GLY A 168 -10.97 7.76 -3.70
CA GLY A 168 -9.55 7.69 -4.09
C GLY A 168 -8.91 9.03 -4.46
N GLN A 169 -9.52 10.16 -4.12
CA GLN A 169 -8.97 11.48 -4.44
C GLN A 169 -8.87 12.36 -3.20
N VAL A 170 -7.79 13.12 -3.10
CA VAL A 170 -7.59 14.09 -2.02
C VAL A 170 -8.44 15.32 -2.27
N LEU A 171 -9.40 15.58 -1.37
CA LEU A 171 -10.21 16.79 -1.39
C LEU A 171 -9.48 17.97 -0.74
N GLN A 172 -8.81 17.69 0.38
CA GLN A 172 -8.12 18.70 1.17
C GLN A 172 -7.00 18.04 1.95
N GLU A 173 -5.88 18.75 2.08
CA GLU A 173 -4.77 18.39 2.96
C GLU A 173 -4.44 19.60 3.84
N GLN A 174 -4.50 19.43 5.16
CA GLN A 174 -4.05 20.40 6.14
C GLN A 174 -2.74 19.90 6.75
N LYS A 175 -1.68 20.71 6.66
CA LYS A 175 -0.36 20.40 7.24
C LYS A 175 -0.14 21.20 8.51
N PHE A 176 0.48 20.57 9.49
CA PHE A 176 0.93 21.22 10.73
C PHE A 176 2.45 21.38 10.71
N GLY A 177 2.97 22.37 11.44
CA GLY A 177 4.41 22.65 11.51
C GLY A 177 5.22 21.64 12.33
N HIS A 178 4.63 20.51 12.74
CA HIS A 178 5.30 19.51 13.54
C HIS A 178 6.34 18.74 12.70
N LYS A 179 7.59 18.65 13.18
CA LYS A 179 8.68 17.92 12.50
C LYS A 179 8.41 16.42 12.44
N ARG A 180 7.76 15.86 13.46
CA ARG A 180 7.35 14.45 13.57
C ARG A 180 5.86 14.40 13.83
N GLY A 181 5.23 13.28 13.57
CA GLY A 181 3.82 13.09 13.84
C GLY A 181 3.18 12.11 12.87
N LEU A 182 1.95 11.76 13.18
CA LEU A 182 1.12 10.86 12.41
C LEU A 182 0.29 11.63 11.36
N THR A 183 -0.27 10.90 10.42
CA THR A 183 -1.27 11.41 9.49
C THR A 183 -2.64 10.92 9.91
N LEU A 184 -3.60 11.82 10.00
CA LEU A 184 -5.01 11.49 10.15
C LEU A 184 -5.64 11.53 8.76
N GLN A 185 -6.11 10.38 8.28
CA GLN A 185 -6.75 10.22 6.98
C GLN A 185 -8.24 9.99 7.17
N LEU A 186 -9.06 10.86 6.61
CA LEU A 186 -10.51 10.88 6.79
C LEU A 186 -11.16 10.50 5.46
N ILE A 187 -11.81 9.33 5.42
CA ILE A 187 -12.51 8.86 4.23
C ILE A 187 -13.94 9.36 4.27
N ILE A 188 -14.35 10.04 3.20
CA ILE A 188 -15.62 10.71 3.07
C ILE A 188 -16.48 10.01 2.02
N ASN A 189 -17.74 9.73 2.38
CA ASN A 189 -18.79 9.33 1.45
C ASN A 189 -19.96 10.32 1.55
N GLY A 190 -20.25 10.99 0.43
CA GLY A 190 -21.23 12.08 0.42
C GLY A 190 -20.79 13.24 1.33
N LYS A 191 -21.53 13.46 2.42
CA LYS A 191 -21.23 14.48 3.44
C LYS A 191 -20.68 13.87 4.74
N ASN A 192 -20.56 12.54 4.83
CA ASN A 192 -20.21 11.84 6.05
C ASN A 192 -18.78 11.34 6.02
N ILE A 193 -18.08 11.42 7.15
CA ILE A 193 -16.85 10.70 7.39
C ILE A 193 -17.26 9.26 7.72
N VAL A 194 -16.86 8.31 6.87
CA VAL A 194 -17.21 6.90 7.00
C VAL A 194 -16.09 6.10 7.65
N GLU A 195 -14.86 6.62 7.57
CA GLU A 195 -13.70 5.96 8.13
C GLU A 195 -12.64 6.98 8.57
N VAL A 196 -11.99 6.69 9.67
CA VAL A 196 -10.88 7.48 10.21
C VAL A 196 -9.68 6.56 10.40
N GLN A 197 -8.58 6.92 9.75
CA GLN A 197 -7.33 6.16 9.79
C GLN A 197 -6.23 7.02 10.41
N LEU A 198 -5.50 6.45 11.36
CA LEU A 198 -4.29 7.03 11.92
C LEU A 198 -3.08 6.23 11.43
N ILE A 199 -2.21 6.87 10.68
CA ILE A 199 -1.11 6.22 9.98
C ILE A 199 0.21 6.98 10.19
N ASP A 200 1.32 6.24 10.18
CA ASP A 200 2.64 6.85 10.21
C ASP A 200 3.09 7.35 8.83
N GLU A 201 4.26 7.97 8.76
CA GLU A 201 4.79 8.54 7.52
C GLU A 201 5.15 7.46 6.50
N GLY A 202 5.60 6.27 6.94
CA GLY A 202 5.89 5.15 6.05
C GLY A 202 4.64 4.68 5.33
N VAL A 203 3.57 4.44 6.08
CA VAL A 203 2.26 4.07 5.51
C VAL A 203 1.71 5.18 4.62
N PHE A 204 1.78 6.44 5.07
CA PHE A 204 1.30 7.56 4.27
C PHE A 204 1.96 7.62 2.90
N ARG A 205 3.29 7.39 2.83
CA ARG A 205 4.07 7.44 1.59
C ARG A 205 4.05 6.15 0.78
N SER A 206 3.53 5.05 1.31
CA SER A 206 3.51 3.77 0.61
C SER A 206 2.82 3.86 -0.74
N ASN A 207 3.30 3.10 -1.72
CA ASN A 207 2.68 3.03 -3.05
C ASN A 207 1.21 2.66 -2.95
N TYR A 208 0.84 1.70 -2.09
CA TYR A 208 -0.55 1.36 -1.86
C TYR A 208 -1.37 2.58 -1.42
N ASN A 209 -0.95 3.32 -0.39
CA ASN A 209 -1.71 4.46 0.10
C ASN A 209 -1.73 5.62 -0.91
N GLN A 210 -0.60 5.91 -1.57
CA GLN A 210 -0.54 6.97 -2.57
C GLN A 210 -1.40 6.67 -3.79
N MET A 211 -1.34 5.45 -4.31
CA MET A 211 -2.07 5.08 -5.52
C MET A 211 -3.55 4.84 -5.24
N PHE A 212 -3.87 3.95 -4.30
CA PHE A 212 -5.24 3.51 -4.05
C PHE A 212 -6.05 4.51 -3.21
N MET A 213 -5.48 4.97 -2.08
CA MET A 213 -6.23 5.83 -1.16
C MET A 213 -6.24 7.28 -1.62
N LEU A 214 -5.15 7.78 -2.20
CA LEU A 214 -4.99 9.20 -2.53
C LEU A 214 -5.06 9.51 -4.03
N GLY A 215 -5.13 8.51 -4.90
CA GLY A 215 -5.15 8.67 -6.36
C GLY A 215 -3.91 9.36 -6.92
N ARG A 216 -2.76 9.20 -6.24
CA ARG A 216 -1.49 9.81 -6.61
C ARG A 216 -0.55 8.77 -7.17
N TYR A 217 -0.32 8.79 -8.46
CA TYR A 217 0.59 7.87 -9.15
C TYR A 217 1.33 8.56 -10.30
N ARG A 218 2.41 7.95 -10.76
CA ARG A 218 3.17 8.40 -11.93
C ARG A 218 2.47 7.95 -13.21
N LYS A 219 1.93 8.92 -13.94
CA LYS A 219 1.15 8.67 -15.19
C LYS A 219 1.99 8.19 -16.37
N ASP A 220 3.31 8.29 -16.27
CA ASP A 220 4.26 7.73 -17.24
C ASP A 220 4.58 6.26 -17.01
N LEU A 221 4.25 5.70 -15.83
CA LEU A 221 4.44 4.30 -15.48
C LEU A 221 3.12 3.54 -15.33
N TYR A 222 2.05 4.23 -14.94
CA TYR A 222 0.78 3.61 -14.58
C TYR A 222 -0.39 4.35 -15.22
N GLU A 223 -1.41 3.60 -15.58
CA GLU A 223 -2.68 4.11 -16.05
C GLU A 223 -3.80 3.59 -15.14
N GLU A 224 -4.76 4.47 -14.81
CA GLU A 224 -5.93 4.08 -14.02
C GLU A 224 -6.96 3.41 -14.94
N THR A 225 -7.39 2.21 -14.57
CA THR A 225 -8.34 1.41 -15.33
C THR A 225 -9.49 1.00 -14.40
N PHE A 226 -10.74 1.21 -14.82
CA PHE A 226 -11.95 0.89 -14.07
C PHE A 226 -12.71 -0.31 -14.66
#